data_cb7f9a1c5369913167b79199717e8bc8
#
_entry.id   cb7f9a1c5369913167b79199717e8bc8
#
_cell.length_a   1.000
_cell.length_b   1.000
_cell.length_c   1.000
_cell.angle_alpha   90.00
_cell.angle_beta   90.00
_cell.angle_gamma   90.00
#
_symmetry.space_group_name_H-M   'P 1'
#
loop_
_entity.id
_entity.type
_entity.pdbx_description
1 polymer ?
#
loop_
_entity_poly.entity_id
_entity_poly.type
_entity_poly.pdbx_seq_one_letter_code
_entity_poly.pdbx_strand_id
1 'polypeptide(L)'
;MPVENNETARDISYYCGQLMAVYAAIQRKAMPEVGTSVAERYYTSASTSPAFVIGKLSQLAQHHLDKLDPKLAGFYENKLSEIYRRIGGRTIPALMTMEQQTEFALGYYQQRAAMYAKSNFESNDTETEGGNHDGN
;
A
#
# COMPACT_ATOMS: atom_id res chain seq x y z
N MET A 1 24.83 -4.01 10.83
CA MET A 1 24.59 -2.66 10.87
C MET A 1 24.46 -1.99 9.52
N PRO A 2 25.46 -2.04 8.69
CA PRO A 2 25.37 -1.38 7.38
C PRO A 2 24.24 -1.90 6.54
N VAL A 3 23.95 -3.19 6.64
CA VAL A 3 22.91 -3.80 5.83
C VAL A 3 21.54 -3.20 6.17
N GLU A 4 21.30 -3.06 7.45
CA GLU A 4 20.04 -2.48 7.88
C GLU A 4 19.92 -1.05 7.41
N ASN A 5 21.04 -0.34 7.45
CA ASN A 5 21.05 1.05 7.02
C ASN A 5 20.73 1.15 5.55
N ASN A 6 21.17 0.19 4.75
CA ASN A 6 20.89 0.24 3.32
C ASN A 6 19.40 0.17 3.05
N GLU A 7 18.69 -0.68 3.75
CA GLU A 7 17.26 -0.79 3.55
C GLU A 7 16.54 0.45 4.02
N THR A 8 16.97 0.99 5.15
CA THR A 8 16.30 2.17 5.69
C THR A 8 16.83 3.45 5.10
N ALA A 9 17.81 3.35 4.17
CA ALA A 9 18.39 4.53 3.56
C ALA A 9 17.61 5.03 2.36
N ARG A 10 16.57 4.32 1.93
CA ARG A 10 15.80 4.82 0.81
C ARG A 10 15.11 6.12 1.20
N ASP A 11 14.94 6.98 0.21
CA ASP A 11 14.27 8.24 0.45
C ASP A 11 12.86 7.98 0.97
N ILE A 12 12.41 8.84 1.86
CA ILE A 12 11.10 8.68 2.45
C ILE A 12 9.99 8.68 1.41
N SER A 13 10.23 9.36 0.28
CA SER A 13 9.24 9.42 -0.79
C SER A 13 8.92 8.04 -1.37
N TYR A 14 9.92 7.15 -1.40
CA TYR A 14 9.68 5.78 -1.83
C TYR A 14 8.64 5.11 -0.95
N TYR A 15 8.79 5.28 0.35
CA TYR A 15 7.85 4.67 1.30
C TYR A 15 6.48 5.34 1.23
N CYS A 16 6.44 6.63 0.94
CA CYS A 16 5.15 7.29 0.73
C CYS A 16 4.40 6.65 -0.44
N GLY A 17 5.13 6.30 -1.50
CA GLY A 17 4.51 5.59 -2.61
C GLY A 17 3.98 4.23 -2.20
N GLN A 18 4.75 3.51 -1.38
CA GLN A 18 4.28 2.24 -0.87
C GLN A 18 3.00 2.39 -0.05
N LEU A 19 2.95 3.41 0.79
CA LEU A 19 1.74 3.67 1.58
C LEU A 19 0.54 3.92 0.67
N MET A 20 0.76 4.72 -0.37
CA MET A 20 -0.32 4.99 -1.33
C MET A 20 -0.87 3.71 -1.92
N ALA A 21 0.00 2.79 -2.29
CA ALA A 21 -0.43 1.53 -2.88
C ALA A 21 -1.26 0.70 -1.90
N VAL A 22 -0.85 0.67 -0.63
CA VAL A 22 -1.59 -0.10 0.36
C VAL A 22 -2.95 0.52 0.63
N TYR A 23 -2.99 1.85 0.79
CA TYR A 23 -4.27 2.50 1.04
C TYR A 23 -5.23 2.31 -0.13
N ALA A 24 -4.72 2.37 -1.36
CA ALA A 24 -5.55 2.13 -2.52
C ALA A 24 -6.10 0.70 -2.53
N ALA A 25 -5.27 -0.27 -2.16
CA ALA A 25 -5.70 -1.65 -2.12
C ALA A 25 -6.78 -1.87 -1.05
N ILE A 26 -6.62 -1.23 0.10
CA ILE A 26 -7.62 -1.33 1.16
C ILE A 26 -8.96 -0.82 0.67
N GLN A 27 -8.96 0.33 0.01
CA GLN A 27 -10.20 0.91 -0.47
C GLN A 27 -10.88 0.03 -1.51
N ARG A 28 -10.09 -0.52 -2.43
CA ARG A 28 -10.66 -1.39 -3.47
C ARG A 28 -11.31 -2.62 -2.86
N LYS A 29 -10.68 -3.20 -1.83
CA LYS A 29 -11.25 -4.38 -1.19
C LYS A 29 -12.49 -4.06 -0.40
N ALA A 30 -12.51 -2.91 0.26
CA ALA A 30 -13.65 -2.52 1.08
C ALA A 30 -14.84 -2.06 0.25
N MET A 31 -14.57 -1.48 -0.91
CA MET A 31 -15.61 -0.87 -1.73
C MET A 31 -15.38 -1.20 -3.20
N PRO A 32 -15.51 -2.47 -3.58
CA PRO A 32 -15.21 -2.88 -4.96
C PRO A 32 -16.15 -2.27 -6.00
N GLU A 33 -17.32 -1.83 -5.59
CA GLU A 33 -18.28 -1.27 -6.52
C GLU A 33 -18.00 0.19 -6.87
N VAL A 34 -17.07 0.83 -6.14
CA VAL A 34 -16.73 2.22 -6.46
C VAL A 34 -15.89 2.25 -7.72
N GLY A 35 -16.30 3.07 -8.68
CA GLY A 35 -15.64 3.09 -9.98
C GLY A 35 -14.28 3.75 -9.97
N THR A 36 -14.10 4.79 -9.16
CA THR A 36 -12.85 5.53 -9.11
C THR A 36 -12.07 5.13 -7.87
N SER A 37 -10.90 4.56 -8.07
CA SER A 37 -10.09 4.11 -6.96
C SER A 37 -9.41 5.29 -6.26
N VAL A 38 -8.94 5.03 -5.03
CA VAL A 38 -8.15 6.00 -4.30
C VAL A 38 -6.92 6.41 -5.11
N ALA A 39 -6.30 5.43 -5.78
CA ALA A 39 -5.12 5.73 -6.58
C ALA A 39 -5.43 6.71 -7.71
N GLU A 40 -6.58 6.51 -8.37
CA GLU A 40 -6.94 7.42 -9.45
C GLU A 40 -7.24 8.81 -8.96
N ARG A 41 -7.86 8.91 -7.79
CA ARG A 41 -8.24 10.19 -7.25
C ARG A 41 -7.08 10.99 -6.67
N TYR A 42 -6.22 10.30 -5.95
CA TYR A 42 -5.29 11.00 -5.06
C TYR A 42 -3.83 10.83 -5.45
N TYR A 43 -3.54 10.02 -6.48
CA TYR A 43 -2.14 9.72 -6.78
C TYR A 43 -1.34 10.98 -7.06
N THR A 44 -1.83 11.83 -7.93
CA THR A 44 -1.10 13.06 -8.29
C THR A 44 -0.87 13.94 -7.07
N SER A 45 -1.93 14.13 -6.27
CA SER A 45 -1.80 14.95 -5.08
C SER A 45 -0.83 14.34 -4.07
N ALA A 46 -0.88 13.01 -3.90
CA ALA A 46 0.01 12.34 -2.97
C ALA A 46 1.46 12.44 -3.44
N SER A 47 1.66 12.39 -4.74
CA SER A 47 2.99 12.48 -5.32
C SER A 47 3.63 13.84 -5.10
N THR A 48 2.84 14.88 -5.00
CA THR A 48 3.37 16.23 -4.81
C THR A 48 3.27 16.70 -3.35
N SER A 49 2.23 16.30 -2.63
CA SER A 49 1.97 16.79 -1.28
C SER A 49 1.61 15.61 -0.38
N PRO A 50 2.54 14.71 -0.13
CA PRO A 50 2.20 13.45 0.54
C PRO A 50 1.74 13.59 1.97
N ALA A 51 2.26 14.56 2.73
CA ALA A 51 1.87 14.64 4.14
C ALA A 51 0.37 14.84 4.29
N PHE A 52 -0.19 15.74 3.51
CA PHE A 52 -1.62 16.01 3.58
C PHE A 52 -2.45 14.82 3.12
N VAL A 53 -2.07 14.25 1.98
CA VAL A 53 -2.87 13.18 1.38
C VAL A 53 -2.77 11.90 2.19
N ILE A 54 -1.56 11.53 2.60
CA ILE A 54 -1.38 10.31 3.39
C ILE A 54 -2.15 10.42 4.71
N GLY A 55 -2.14 11.61 5.32
CA GLY A 55 -2.91 11.81 6.55
C GLY A 55 -4.40 11.58 6.32
N LYS A 56 -4.91 12.11 5.21
CA LYS A 56 -6.32 11.92 4.89
C LYS A 56 -6.64 10.47 4.61
N LEU A 57 -5.79 9.80 3.85
CA LEU A 57 -6.02 8.40 3.51
C LEU A 57 -5.95 7.50 4.72
N SER A 58 -5.07 7.83 5.68
CA SER A 58 -4.97 7.01 6.88
C SER A 58 -6.27 7.09 7.69
N GLN A 59 -6.92 8.24 7.71
CA GLN A 59 -8.20 8.36 8.39
C GLN A 59 -9.29 7.58 7.69
N LEU A 60 -9.34 7.66 6.36
CA LEU A 60 -10.33 6.91 5.60
C LEU A 60 -10.11 5.41 5.72
N ALA A 61 -8.86 5.00 5.85
CA ALA A 61 -8.54 3.58 5.91
C ALA A 61 -9.16 2.90 7.12
N GLN A 62 -9.31 3.63 8.23
CA GLN A 62 -9.94 3.03 9.41
C GLN A 62 -11.34 2.53 9.08
N HIS A 63 -12.11 3.34 8.40
CA HIS A 63 -13.47 2.93 8.01
C HIS A 63 -13.44 1.75 7.06
N HIS A 64 -12.51 1.76 6.11
CA HIS A 64 -12.44 0.69 5.15
C HIS A 64 -12.01 -0.62 5.79
N LEU A 65 -11.04 -0.56 6.68
CA LEU A 65 -10.56 -1.76 7.36
C LEU A 65 -11.66 -2.41 8.21
N ASP A 66 -12.50 -1.58 8.79
CA ASP A 66 -13.61 -2.09 9.59
C ASP A 66 -14.57 -2.93 8.78
N LYS A 67 -14.63 -2.72 7.49
CA LYS A 67 -15.54 -3.45 6.60
C LYS A 67 -14.94 -4.75 6.11
N LEU A 68 -13.66 -4.98 6.35
CA LEU A 68 -13.00 -6.16 5.83
C LEU A 68 -13.05 -7.30 6.83
N ASP A 69 -12.94 -8.51 6.29
CA ASP A 69 -12.70 -9.67 7.10
C ASP A 69 -11.49 -9.42 8.01
N PRO A 70 -11.55 -9.80 9.29
CA PRO A 70 -10.44 -9.48 10.20
C PRO A 70 -9.09 -10.01 9.75
N LYS A 71 -9.07 -11.16 9.09
CA LYS A 71 -7.81 -11.72 8.59
C LYS A 71 -7.23 -10.84 7.50
N LEU A 72 -8.07 -10.38 6.60
CA LEU A 72 -7.62 -9.50 5.52
C LEU A 72 -7.23 -8.13 6.05
N ALA A 73 -8.00 -7.60 6.98
CA ALA A 73 -7.66 -6.33 7.61
C ALA A 73 -6.29 -6.44 8.28
N GLY A 74 -6.03 -7.55 8.96
CA GLY A 74 -4.74 -7.76 9.60
C GLY A 74 -3.60 -7.79 8.61
N PHE A 75 -3.82 -8.37 7.45
CA PHE A 75 -2.81 -8.40 6.40
C PHE A 75 -2.40 -6.98 6.01
N TYR A 76 -3.40 -6.13 5.75
CA TYR A 76 -3.10 -4.75 5.34
C TYR A 76 -2.51 -3.94 6.47
N GLU A 77 -3.00 -4.14 7.69
CA GLU A 77 -2.43 -3.43 8.84
C GLU A 77 -0.96 -3.78 9.03
N ASN A 78 -0.60 -5.05 8.81
CA ASN A 78 0.79 -5.44 8.89
C ASN A 78 1.62 -4.76 7.82
N LYS A 79 1.09 -4.66 6.61
CA LYS A 79 1.81 -3.97 5.54
C LYS A 79 2.05 -2.51 5.90
N LEU A 80 1.03 -1.84 6.41
CA LEU A 80 1.19 -0.46 6.82
C LEU A 80 2.22 -0.33 7.93
N SER A 81 2.16 -1.22 8.92
CA SER A 81 3.11 -1.18 10.02
C SER A 81 4.55 -1.35 9.54
N GLU A 82 4.77 -2.27 8.61
CA GLU A 82 6.11 -2.48 8.08
C GLU A 82 6.64 -1.22 7.40
N ILE A 83 5.78 -0.57 6.61
CA ILE A 83 6.21 0.62 5.88
C ILE A 83 6.48 1.75 6.85
N TYR A 84 5.61 1.99 7.81
CA TYR A 84 5.82 3.05 8.79
C TYR A 84 7.06 2.79 9.63
N ARG A 85 7.36 1.53 9.91
CA ARG A 85 8.58 1.21 10.64
C ARG A 85 9.81 1.60 9.83
N ARG A 86 9.78 1.39 8.52
CA ARG A 86 10.89 1.78 7.67
C ARG A 86 11.02 3.28 7.54
N ILE A 87 9.92 4.00 7.61
CA ILE A 87 9.97 5.46 7.64
C ILE A 87 10.66 5.90 8.92
N GLY A 88 10.39 5.22 10.01
CA GLY A 88 11.01 5.53 11.29
C GLY A 88 10.57 6.89 11.77
N GLY A 89 11.52 7.65 12.30
CA GLY A 89 11.21 8.98 12.83
C GLY A 89 11.23 10.08 11.81
N ARG A 90 11.39 9.76 10.53
CA ARG A 90 11.44 10.79 9.51
C ARG A 90 10.05 11.38 9.28
N THR A 91 10.03 12.65 8.92
CA THR A 91 8.79 13.36 8.68
C THR A 91 8.40 13.24 7.22
N ILE A 92 7.13 12.91 6.97
CA ILE A 92 6.63 12.87 5.61
C ILE A 92 6.62 14.29 5.06
N PRO A 93 7.21 14.52 3.87
CA PRO A 93 7.34 15.88 3.35
C PRO A 93 5.99 16.51 3.02
N ALA A 94 5.93 17.84 3.19
CA ALA A 94 4.76 18.58 2.73
C ALA A 94 4.72 18.68 1.22
N LEU A 95 5.89 18.85 0.60
CA LEU A 95 6.03 18.95 -0.85
C LEU A 95 7.19 18.09 -1.28
N MET A 96 7.09 17.52 -2.48
CA MET A 96 8.15 16.68 -3.00
C MET A 96 8.72 17.24 -4.28
N THR A 97 10.05 17.06 -4.44
CA THR A 97 10.75 17.41 -5.66
C THR A 97 10.42 16.42 -6.76
N MET A 98 10.86 16.72 -7.98
CA MET A 98 10.69 15.78 -9.09
C MET A 98 11.38 14.45 -8.82
N GLU A 99 12.57 14.53 -8.24
CA GLU A 99 13.29 13.30 -7.91
C GLU A 99 12.54 12.47 -6.89
N GLN A 100 11.98 13.13 -5.91
CA GLN A 100 11.18 12.43 -4.90
C GLN A 100 9.90 11.86 -5.51
N GLN A 101 9.31 12.55 -6.46
CA GLN A 101 8.14 12.03 -7.14
C GLN A 101 8.47 10.76 -7.92
N THR A 102 9.66 10.69 -8.48
CA THR A 102 10.11 9.49 -9.16
C THR A 102 10.23 8.33 -8.16
N GLU A 103 10.82 8.60 -7.00
CA GLU A 103 10.91 7.57 -5.96
C GLU A 103 9.54 7.15 -5.48
N PHE A 104 8.63 8.10 -5.36
CA PHE A 104 7.25 7.80 -4.98
C PHE A 104 6.63 6.83 -5.99
N ALA A 105 6.79 7.12 -7.28
CA ALA A 105 6.22 6.25 -8.30
C ALA A 105 6.81 4.85 -8.22
N LEU A 106 8.11 4.76 -8.01
CA LEU A 106 8.76 3.47 -7.90
C LEU A 106 8.22 2.68 -6.72
N GLY A 107 8.11 3.33 -5.56
CA GLY A 107 7.56 2.68 -4.38
C GLY A 107 6.14 2.22 -4.59
N TYR A 108 5.34 3.07 -5.23
CA TYR A 108 3.95 2.75 -5.48
C TYR A 108 3.81 1.50 -6.35
N TYR A 109 4.51 1.48 -7.48
CA TYR A 109 4.33 0.37 -8.41
C TYR A 109 4.98 -0.92 -7.91
N GLN A 110 6.07 -0.82 -7.21
CA GLN A 110 6.69 -2.02 -6.65
C GLN A 110 5.83 -2.63 -5.55
N GLN A 111 5.27 -1.80 -4.68
CA GLN A 111 4.42 -2.30 -3.62
C GLN A 111 3.13 -2.89 -4.19
N ARG A 112 2.56 -2.23 -5.18
CA ARG A 112 1.37 -2.73 -5.83
C ARG A 112 1.62 -4.09 -6.45
N ALA A 113 2.74 -4.24 -7.14
CA ALA A 113 3.08 -5.51 -7.78
C ALA A 113 3.28 -6.61 -6.73
N ALA A 114 3.94 -6.28 -5.63
CA ALA A 114 4.19 -7.26 -4.59
C ALA A 114 2.89 -7.75 -3.97
N MET A 115 1.95 -6.85 -3.76
CA MET A 115 0.66 -7.24 -3.18
C MET A 115 -0.17 -8.06 -4.16
N TYR A 116 -0.12 -7.72 -5.44
CA TYR A 116 -0.81 -8.50 -6.45
C TYR A 116 -0.24 -9.90 -6.53
N ALA A 117 1.08 -10.01 -6.54
CA ALA A 117 1.73 -11.31 -6.65
C ALA A 117 1.34 -12.19 -5.48
N LYS A 118 1.38 -11.63 -4.27
CA LYS A 118 1.04 -12.40 -3.08
C LYS A 118 -0.43 -12.78 -3.07
N SER A 119 -1.29 -11.84 -3.44
CA SER A 119 -2.72 -12.09 -3.46
C SER A 119 -3.06 -13.18 -4.47
N ASN A 120 -2.44 -13.11 -5.65
CA ASN A 120 -2.66 -14.13 -6.67
C ASN A 120 -2.17 -15.49 -6.21
N PHE A 121 -1.02 -15.51 -5.57
CA PHE A 121 -0.47 -16.76 -5.06
C PHE A 121 -1.42 -17.39 -4.06
N GLU A 122 -1.93 -16.61 -3.13
CA GLU A 122 -2.85 -17.12 -2.13
C GLU A 122 -4.18 -17.55 -2.75
N SER A 123 -4.66 -16.81 -3.73
CA SER A 123 -5.86 -17.18 -4.45
C SER A 123 -5.67 -18.50 -5.18
N ASN A 124 -4.55 -18.63 -5.88
CA ASN A 124 -4.27 -19.85 -6.62
C ASN A 124 -4.16 -21.05 -5.68
N ASP A 125 -3.54 -20.83 -4.53
CA ASP A 125 -3.41 -21.88 -3.55
C ASP A 125 -4.78 -22.34 -3.09
N THR A 126 -5.64 -21.39 -2.79
CA THR A 126 -6.99 -21.70 -2.37
C THR A 126 -7.77 -22.38 -3.49
N GLU A 127 -7.63 -21.88 -4.69
CA GLU A 127 -8.32 -22.46 -5.84
C GLU A 127 -7.83 -23.87 -6.11
N THR A 128 -6.54 -24.07 -5.95
CA THR A 128 -6.00 -25.40 -6.19
C THR A 128 -6.62 -26.41 -5.24
N GLU A 129 -6.75 -26.03 -3.99
CA GLU A 129 -7.40 -26.89 -3.03
C GLU A 129 -8.86 -27.11 -3.38
N GLY A 130 -9.55 -26.03 -3.69
CA GLY A 130 -10.92 -26.13 -4.12
C GLY A 130 -11.05 -26.80 -5.46
N GLY A 131 -10.11 -26.51 -6.35
CA GLY A 131 -10.12 -27.10 -7.68
C GLY A 131 -9.94 -28.58 -7.65
N ASN A 132 -9.14 -29.06 -6.74
CA ASN A 132 -8.99 -30.49 -6.58
C ASN A 132 -10.31 -31.16 -6.25
N HIS A 133 -11.12 -30.49 -5.49
CA HIS A 133 -12.46 -30.96 -5.25
C HIS A 133 -13.31 -30.84 -6.47
N ASP A 134 -13.33 -29.64 -7.02
CA ASP A 134 -14.26 -29.30 -8.07
C ASP A 134 -13.89 -29.93 -9.38
N GLY A 135 -12.62 -29.94 -9.67
CA GLY A 135 -12.15 -30.43 -10.93
C GLY A 135 -12.37 -31.90 -11.09
N ASN A 136 -12.78 -32.50 -10.06
CA ASN A 136 -12.92 -33.94 -10.06
C ASN A 136 -14.35 -34.35 -9.86
#